data_71c77a4a209d9288bbe85b6d4b0c21aa
#
_entry.id   71c77a4a209d9288bbe85b6d4b0c21aa
#
_cell.length_a   1.000
_cell.length_b   1.000
_cell.length_c   1.000
_cell.angle_alpha   90.00
_cell.angle_beta   90.00
_cell.angle_gamma   90.00
#
_symmetry.space_group_name_H-M   'P 1'
#
loop_
_entity.id
_entity.type
_entity.pdbx_description
1 polymer ?
#
loop_
_entity_poly.entity_id
_entity_poly.type
_entity_poly.pdbx_seq_one_letter_code
_entity_poly.pdbx_strand_id
1 'polypeptide(L)' 'MKPNDKFKLTVRDIELIEHALQGKISRRGISVALDTKSVYAAELQEEIDEMRDLLGRIHHQKVWYTPKDGRFQGGG' A
#
# COMPACT_ATOMS: atom_id res chain seq x y z
N MET A 1 1.05 20.27 17.95
CA MET A 1 1.91 19.06 17.93
C MET A 1 2.22 18.69 16.49
N LYS A 2 3.48 18.47 16.20
CA LYS A 2 3.86 18.05 14.86
C LYS A 2 3.65 16.54 14.70
N PRO A 3 3.09 16.09 13.58
CA PRO A 3 3.00 14.66 13.35
C PRO A 3 4.39 14.03 13.24
N ASN A 4 4.48 12.79 13.65
CA ASN A 4 5.71 12.04 13.50
C ASN A 4 5.79 11.52 12.07
N ASP A 5 6.73 12.02 11.28
CA ASP A 5 6.91 11.61 9.90
C ASP A 5 8.00 10.55 9.72
N LYS A 6 8.55 10.06 10.83
CA LYS A 6 9.57 9.02 10.83
C LYS A 6 9.04 7.79 11.53
N PHE A 7 8.94 6.71 10.79
CA PHE A 7 8.40 5.46 11.31
C PHE A 7 9.46 4.38 11.21
N LYS A 8 9.51 3.54 12.25
CA LYS A 8 10.36 2.36 12.23
C LYS A 8 9.50 1.17 11.88
N LEU A 9 9.68 0.67 10.67
CA LEU A 9 8.92 -0.47 10.17
C LEU A 9 9.85 -1.60 9.80
N THR A 10 9.47 -2.81 10.19
CA THR A 10 10.19 -4.00 9.75
C THR A 10 9.68 -4.40 8.38
N VAL A 11 10.40 -5.30 7.73
CA VAL A 11 9.93 -5.85 6.45
C VAL A 11 8.58 -6.54 6.64
N ARG A 12 8.39 -7.23 7.75
CA ARG A 12 7.11 -7.89 8.04
C ARG A 12 5.98 -6.88 8.18
N ASP A 13 6.25 -5.76 8.85
CA ASP A 13 5.26 -4.68 8.97
C ASP A 13 4.84 -4.19 7.59
N ILE A 14 5.81 -3.99 6.72
CA ILE A 14 5.55 -3.53 5.36
C ILE A 14 4.70 -4.55 4.60
N GLU A 15 5.00 -5.83 4.72
CA GLU A 15 4.24 -6.88 4.07
C GLU A 15 2.78 -6.89 4.54
N LEU A 16 2.56 -6.70 5.84
CA LEU A 16 1.21 -6.65 6.37
C LEU A 16 0.44 -5.46 5.81
N ILE A 17 1.11 -4.32 5.70
CA ILE A 17 0.51 -3.12 5.11
C ILE A 17 0.18 -3.37 3.64
N GLU A 18 1.10 -3.98 2.90
CA GLU A 18 0.88 -4.31 1.50
C GLU A 18 -0.35 -5.20 1.31
N HIS A 19 -0.48 -6.23 2.15
CA HIS A 19 -1.63 -7.14 2.07
C HIS A 19 -2.93 -6.41 2.36
N ALA A 20 -2.94 -5.54 3.37
CA ALA A 20 -4.12 -4.76 3.72
C ALA A 20 -4.52 -3.84 2.57
N LEU A 21 -3.56 -3.16 1.97
CA LEU A 21 -3.81 -2.25 0.85
C LEU A 21 -4.33 -3.01 -0.36
N GLN A 22 -3.72 -4.15 -0.69
CA GLN A 22 -4.15 -4.96 -1.82
C GLN A 22 -5.59 -5.43 -1.65
N GLY A 23 -5.95 -5.87 -0.45
CA GLY A 23 -7.30 -6.28 -0.16
C GLY A 23 -8.29 -5.13 -0.30
N LYS A 24 -7.93 -3.96 0.19
CA LYS A 24 -8.79 -2.80 0.11
C LYS A 24 -8.94 -2.33 -1.35
N ILE A 25 -7.86 -2.32 -2.11
CA ILE A 25 -7.88 -1.96 -3.52
C ILE A 25 -8.82 -2.89 -4.29
N SER A 26 -8.74 -4.20 -4.03
CA SER A 26 -9.62 -5.16 -4.69
C SER A 26 -11.08 -4.90 -4.38
N ARG A 27 -11.42 -4.70 -3.11
CA ARG A 27 -12.81 -4.45 -2.71
C ARG A 27 -13.34 -3.16 -3.29
N ARG A 28 -12.54 -2.09 -3.28
CA ARG A 28 -12.94 -0.80 -3.86
C ARG A 28 -13.08 -0.90 -5.36
N GLY A 29 -12.17 -1.63 -6.00
CA GLY A 29 -12.23 -1.85 -7.44
C GLY A 29 -13.50 -2.56 -7.88
N ILE A 30 -13.96 -3.53 -7.11
CA ILE A 30 -15.22 -4.22 -7.38
C ILE A 30 -16.39 -3.22 -7.26
N SER A 31 -16.38 -2.39 -6.22
CA SER A 31 -17.43 -1.39 -6.04
C SER A 31 -17.50 -0.42 -7.21
N VAL A 32 -16.36 0.04 -7.70
CA VAL A 32 -16.30 0.94 -8.85
C VAL A 32 -16.82 0.23 -10.11
N ALA A 33 -16.42 -1.01 -10.31
CA ALA A 33 -16.82 -1.78 -11.48
C ALA A 33 -18.33 -2.04 -11.50
N LEU A 34 -18.95 -2.23 -10.34
CA LEU A 34 -20.37 -2.50 -10.24
C LEU A 34 -21.23 -1.24 -10.44
N ASP A 35 -20.68 -0.08 -10.16
CA ASP A 35 -21.43 1.16 -10.27
C ASP A 35 -20.54 2.31 -10.71
N THR A 36 -20.19 2.28 -11.98
CA THR A 36 -19.29 3.31 -12.56
C THR A 36 -19.96 4.65 -12.71
N LYS A 37 -21.29 4.71 -12.61
CA LYS A 37 -22.03 5.95 -12.78
C LYS A 37 -22.33 6.63 -11.46
N SER A 38 -21.97 6.00 -10.34
CA SER A 38 -22.19 6.59 -9.03
C SER A 38 -21.32 7.84 -8.87
N VAL A 39 -21.84 8.84 -8.16
CA VAL A 39 -21.05 10.03 -7.83
C VAL A 39 -19.86 9.66 -6.96
N TYR A 40 -19.92 8.52 -6.28
CA TYR A 40 -18.82 8.06 -5.43
C TYR A 40 -17.75 7.29 -6.20
N ALA A 41 -18.05 6.89 -7.44
CA ALA A 41 -17.09 6.09 -8.22
C ALA A 41 -15.79 6.85 -8.44
N ALA A 42 -15.87 8.14 -8.74
CA ALA A 42 -14.70 8.97 -8.96
C ALA A 42 -13.86 9.09 -7.69
N GLU A 43 -14.52 9.28 -6.55
CA GLU A 43 -13.81 9.37 -5.27
C GLU A 43 -13.15 8.05 -4.90
N LEU A 44 -13.85 6.94 -5.14
CA LEU A 44 -13.29 5.62 -4.88
C LEU A 44 -12.09 5.35 -5.78
N GLN A 45 -12.17 5.78 -7.04
CA GLN A 45 -11.08 5.60 -7.97
C GLN A 45 -9.85 6.41 -7.56
N GLU A 46 -10.05 7.64 -7.08
CA GLU A 46 -8.96 8.45 -6.55
C GLU A 46 -8.29 7.76 -5.37
N GLU A 47 -9.09 7.22 -4.46
CA GLU A 47 -8.57 6.51 -3.31
C GLU A 47 -7.79 5.27 -3.73
N ILE A 48 -8.30 4.55 -4.73
CA ILE A 48 -7.59 3.39 -5.29
C ILE A 48 -6.23 3.81 -5.85
N ASP A 49 -6.21 4.91 -6.59
CA ASP A 49 -4.98 5.41 -7.19
C ASP A 49 -3.97 5.81 -6.12
N GLU A 50 -4.43 6.45 -5.05
CA GLU A 50 -3.57 6.81 -3.92
C GLU A 50 -3.01 5.56 -3.24
N MET A 51 -3.85 4.54 -3.06
CA MET A 51 -3.41 3.30 -2.44
C MET A 51 -2.40 2.56 -3.30
N ARG A 52 -2.59 2.57 -4.62
CA ARG A 52 -1.65 1.95 -5.54
C ARG A 52 -0.32 2.66 -5.55
N ASP A 53 -0.35 3.99 -5.50
CA ASP A 53 0.87 4.78 -5.42
C ASP A 53 1.63 4.48 -4.12
N LEU A 54 0.91 4.46 -3.01
CA LEU A 54 1.50 4.14 -1.71
C LEU A 54 2.09 2.73 -1.71
N LEU A 55 1.33 1.78 -2.26
CA LEU A 55 1.78 0.39 -2.34
C LEU A 55 3.08 0.28 -3.13
N GLY A 56 3.17 1.00 -4.25
CA GLY A 56 4.39 1.03 -5.06
C GLY A 56 5.58 1.60 -4.30
N ARG A 57 5.37 2.68 -3.57
CA ARG A 57 6.44 3.30 -2.78
C ARG A 57 6.90 2.39 -1.64
N ILE A 58 5.97 1.76 -0.96
CA ILE A 58 6.29 0.83 0.13
C ILE A 58 7.06 -0.37 -0.41
N HIS A 59 6.60 -0.92 -1.52
CA HIS A 59 7.27 -2.06 -2.13
C HIS A 59 8.70 -1.70 -2.56
N HIS A 60 8.87 -0.53 -3.15
CA HIS A 60 10.18 -0.05 -3.57
C HIS A 60 11.14 0.04 -2.38
N GLN A 61 10.67 0.59 -1.28
CA GLN A 61 11.49 0.71 -0.08
C GLN A 61 11.85 -0.66 0.49
N LYS A 62 10.91 -1.60 0.46
CA LYS A 62 11.15 -2.96 0.93
C LYS A 62 12.25 -3.63 0.10
N VAL A 63 12.18 -3.46 -1.21
CA VAL A 63 13.16 -4.08 -2.12
C VAL A 63 14.57 -3.54 -1.86
N TRP A 64 14.68 -2.26 -1.54
CA TRP A 64 15.96 -1.62 -1.32
C TRP A 64 16.45 -1.69 0.12
N TYR A 65 15.62 -2.22 1.02
CA TYR A 65 16.01 -2.40 2.41
C TYR A 65 16.95 -3.60 2.52
N THR A 66 18.11 -3.36 3.13
CA THR A 66 19.10 -4.43 3.35
C THR A 66 19.51 -4.39 4.81
N PRO A 67 19.14 -5.42 5.61
CA PRO A 67 19.58 -5.50 6.99
C PRO A 67 21.08 -5.62 7.08
N LYS A 68 21.63 -5.17 8.20
CA LYS A 68 23.09 -5.19 8.39
C LYS A 68 23.67 -6.57 8.34
N ASP A 69 22.92 -7.59 8.74
CA ASP A 69 23.39 -8.96 8.73
C ASP A 69 23.22 -9.66 7.38
N GLY A 70 22.69 -8.97 6.40
CA GLY A 70 22.57 -9.49 5.05
C GLY A 70 21.59 -10.62 4.87
N ARG A 71 20.73 -10.87 5.86
CA ARG A 71 19.79 -11.99 5.79
C ARG A 71 18.43 -11.62 5.24
N PHE A 72 18.29 -10.42 4.74
CA PHE A 72 17.04 -9.99 4.13
C PHE A 72 16.81 -10.77 2.83
N GLN A 73 15.65 -11.37 2.73
CA GLN A 73 15.29 -12.18 1.57
C GLN A 73 14.43 -11.46 0.56
N GLY A 74 14.16 -10.21 0.79
CA GLY A 74 13.44 -9.39 -0.17
C GLY A 74 12.02 -9.83 -0.45
N GLY A 75 11.45 -10.56 0.48
CA GLY A 75 10.13 -11.09 0.23
C GLY A 75 10.17 -12.21 -0.79
N GLY A 76 11.30 -12.77 -0.89
CA GLY A 76 11.53 -13.86 -1.84
C GLY A 76 12.00 -13.32 -3.13
#